data_8ccf66b93db5bf47c5338543df5c4736
#
_entry.id   8ccf66b93db5bf47c5338543df5c4736
#
_cell.length_a   1.000
_cell.length_b   1.000
_cell.length_c   1.000
_cell.angle_alpha   90.00
_cell.angle_beta   90.00
_cell.angle_gamma   90.00
#
_symmetry.space_group_name_H-M   'P 1'
#
loop_
_entity.id
_entity.type
_entity.pdbx_description
1 polymer ?
#
loop_
_entity_poly.entity_id
_entity_poly.type
_entity_poly.pdbx_seq_one_letter_code
_entity_poly.pdbx_strand_id
1 'polypeptide(L)'
;FDLPIDVLHTTGQRLPFKTEVYLVLGLLLLIIGLRRSIRRWMGVSMVKQASKFVWNAPISKERQVRVFVYNSLEGLVFLSLAFAHWFLTPSAVFVLLVYLILAFDSFLFVLINKHAFRVGLSSKAILVADREVILIYLNGLRKVSISQQTIYFDYIGELQLSFPLDCIENDQRATFFGALENQIDRDRVLFQHTK
;
A
#
# COMPACT_ATOMS: atom_id res chain seq x y z
N PHE A 1 -24.76 16.60 -14.06
CA PHE A 1 -25.32 17.16 -12.85
C PHE A 1 -25.17 18.66 -12.94
N ASP A 2 -26.26 19.35 -13.21
CA ASP A 2 -26.35 20.78 -12.97
C ASP A 2 -26.61 20.98 -11.48
N LEU A 3 -25.56 20.85 -10.68
CA LEU A 3 -25.62 21.38 -9.34
C LEU A 3 -25.57 22.90 -9.48
N PRO A 4 -26.65 23.64 -9.21
CA PRO A 4 -26.58 25.07 -9.15
C PRO A 4 -25.71 25.42 -7.95
N ILE A 5 -24.48 25.79 -8.22
CA ILE A 5 -23.62 26.37 -7.19
C ILE A 5 -24.01 27.85 -7.14
N ASP A 6 -24.99 28.16 -6.31
CA ASP A 6 -25.54 29.53 -6.19
C ASP A 6 -24.47 30.58 -5.90
N VAL A 7 -23.39 30.18 -5.20
CA VAL A 7 -22.24 31.05 -4.90
C VAL A 7 -21.44 31.44 -6.15
N LEU A 8 -21.40 30.58 -7.18
CA LEU A 8 -20.62 30.84 -8.39
C LEU A 8 -21.51 31.28 -9.57
N HIS A 9 -22.85 31.27 -9.41
CA HIS A 9 -23.83 31.59 -10.45
C HIS A 9 -23.59 30.88 -11.79
N THR A 10 -22.97 29.66 -11.76
CA THR A 10 -22.65 28.87 -12.94
C THR A 10 -22.92 27.39 -12.70
N THR A 11 -23.15 26.67 -13.78
CA THR A 11 -23.31 25.21 -13.77
C THR A 11 -22.06 24.57 -14.37
N GLY A 12 -21.72 23.34 -13.93
CA GLY A 12 -20.59 22.59 -14.47
C GLY A 12 -20.66 22.37 -15.99
N GLN A 13 -21.84 22.43 -16.60
CA GLN A 13 -22.02 22.33 -18.05
C GLN A 13 -21.49 23.54 -18.81
N ARG A 14 -21.46 24.71 -18.18
CA ARG A 14 -21.01 25.98 -18.76
C ARG A 14 -19.51 26.23 -18.60
N LEU A 15 -18.80 25.35 -17.94
CA LEU A 15 -17.34 25.48 -17.80
C LEU A 15 -16.69 25.37 -19.19
N PRO A 16 -15.88 26.33 -19.61
CA PRO A 16 -15.08 26.22 -20.81
C PRO A 16 -14.05 25.09 -20.63
N PHE A 17 -13.68 24.44 -21.73
CA PHE A 17 -12.64 23.39 -21.74
C PHE A 17 -12.91 22.20 -20.78
N LYS A 18 -14.19 21.88 -20.48
CA LYS A 18 -14.56 20.79 -19.58
C LYS A 18 -13.97 19.44 -20.00
N THR A 19 -13.90 19.16 -21.28
CA THR A 19 -13.35 17.91 -21.82
C THR A 19 -11.85 17.79 -21.52
N GLU A 20 -11.13 18.88 -21.73
CA GLU A 20 -9.68 18.98 -21.44
C GLU A 20 -9.42 18.85 -19.94
N VAL A 21 -10.24 19.46 -19.08
CA VAL A 21 -10.15 19.32 -17.62
C VAL A 21 -10.37 17.86 -17.22
N TYR A 22 -11.37 17.17 -17.75
CA TYR A 22 -11.58 15.75 -17.45
C TYR A 22 -10.45 14.87 -17.97
N LEU A 23 -9.87 15.20 -19.12
CA LEU A 23 -8.70 14.49 -19.64
C LEU A 23 -7.49 14.65 -18.72
N VAL A 24 -7.17 15.86 -18.30
CA VAL A 24 -6.07 16.14 -17.36
C VAL A 24 -6.31 15.44 -16.03
N LEU A 25 -7.53 15.54 -15.48
CA LEU A 25 -7.89 14.84 -14.24
C LEU A 25 -7.72 13.33 -14.36
N GLY A 26 -8.20 12.74 -15.44
CA GLY A 26 -8.05 11.31 -15.69
C GLY A 26 -6.59 10.89 -15.84
N LEU A 27 -5.74 11.68 -16.49
CA LEU A 27 -4.31 11.43 -16.60
C LEU A 27 -3.63 11.46 -15.22
N LEU A 28 -3.94 12.43 -14.39
CA LEU A 28 -3.39 12.52 -13.03
C LEU A 28 -3.80 11.30 -12.20
N LEU A 29 -5.07 10.92 -12.22
CA LEU A 29 -5.58 9.73 -11.54
C LEU A 29 -4.91 8.46 -12.05
N LEU A 30 -4.73 8.33 -13.36
CA LEU A 30 -4.06 7.19 -13.98
C LEU A 30 -2.60 7.09 -13.53
N ILE A 31 -1.85 8.18 -13.55
CA ILE A 31 -0.44 8.21 -13.13
C ILE A 31 -0.30 7.80 -11.66
N ILE A 32 -1.12 8.37 -10.77
CA ILE A 32 -1.11 8.05 -9.34
C ILE A 32 -1.49 6.58 -9.12
N GLY A 33 -2.54 6.11 -9.78
CA GLY A 33 -3.01 4.73 -9.70
C GLY A 33 -1.99 3.73 -10.22
N LEU A 34 -1.39 3.97 -11.39
CA LEU A 34 -0.35 3.11 -11.97
C LEU A 34 0.89 3.06 -11.09
N ARG A 35 1.37 4.20 -10.57
CA ARG A 35 2.49 4.22 -9.63
C ARG A 35 2.24 3.32 -8.43
N ARG A 36 1.04 3.38 -7.86
CA ARG A 36 0.64 2.55 -6.73
C ARG A 36 0.56 1.06 -7.12
N SER A 37 -0.09 0.77 -8.25
CA SER A 37 -0.22 -0.59 -8.78
C SER A 37 1.16 -1.22 -9.01
N ILE A 38 2.05 -0.57 -9.74
CA ILE A 38 3.40 -1.05 -10.02
C ILE A 38 4.15 -1.37 -8.72
N ARG A 39 4.09 -0.48 -7.73
CA ARG A 39 4.75 -0.72 -6.43
C ARG A 39 4.21 -1.97 -5.74
N ARG A 40 2.89 -2.17 -5.73
CA ARG A 40 2.26 -3.36 -5.13
C ARG A 40 2.69 -4.65 -5.82
N TRP A 41 2.57 -4.69 -7.15
CA TRP A 41 2.93 -5.87 -7.94
C TRP A 41 4.43 -6.19 -7.83
N MET A 42 5.30 -5.20 -7.90
CA MET A 42 6.74 -5.38 -7.72
C MET A 42 7.09 -5.90 -6.33
N GLY A 43 6.50 -5.33 -5.28
CA GLY A 43 6.76 -5.75 -3.91
C GLY A 43 6.39 -7.21 -3.67
N VAL A 44 5.20 -7.62 -4.09
CA VAL A 44 4.79 -9.03 -3.99
C VAL A 44 5.68 -9.94 -4.83
N SER A 45 6.06 -9.52 -6.02
CA SER A 45 7.00 -10.28 -6.87
C SER A 45 8.37 -10.45 -6.23
N MET A 46 8.88 -9.43 -5.55
CA MET A 46 10.16 -9.50 -4.83
C MET A 46 10.11 -10.47 -3.66
N VAL A 47 9.10 -10.39 -2.80
CA VAL A 47 9.02 -11.26 -1.61
C VAL A 47 8.78 -12.73 -1.94
N LYS A 48 8.27 -13.05 -3.12
CA LYS A 48 8.18 -14.44 -3.62
C LYS A 48 9.55 -15.10 -3.84
N GLN A 49 10.60 -14.32 -4.06
CA GLN A 49 11.96 -14.83 -4.29
C GLN A 49 12.65 -15.14 -2.96
N ALA A 50 12.25 -16.23 -2.30
CA ALA A 50 12.72 -16.60 -0.96
C ALA A 50 14.25 -16.66 -0.84
N SER A 51 14.99 -17.04 -1.89
CA SER A 51 16.45 -17.12 -1.91
C SER A 51 17.19 -15.79 -1.67
N LYS A 52 16.48 -14.66 -1.80
CA LYS A 52 17.06 -13.31 -1.54
C LYS A 52 16.97 -12.87 -0.09
N PHE A 53 16.29 -13.64 0.75
CA PHE A 53 16.01 -13.29 2.13
C PHE A 53 16.69 -14.26 3.09
N VAL A 54 17.23 -13.73 4.18
CA VAL A 54 17.74 -14.51 5.32
C VAL A 54 16.57 -15.15 6.08
N TRP A 55 15.46 -14.44 6.16
CA TRP A 55 14.21 -14.92 6.72
C TRP A 55 13.04 -14.46 5.85
N ASN A 56 12.07 -15.33 5.60
CA ASN A 56 10.91 -15.01 4.78
C ASN A 56 9.72 -15.87 5.21
N ALA A 57 8.64 -15.23 5.64
CA ALA A 57 7.42 -15.90 6.04
C ALA A 57 6.17 -15.25 5.44
N PRO A 58 5.08 -16.02 5.26
CA PRO A 58 3.79 -15.44 4.91
C PRO A 58 3.29 -14.53 6.04
N ILE A 59 2.50 -13.52 5.69
CA ILE A 59 1.81 -12.71 6.69
C ILE A 59 0.75 -13.55 7.41
N SER A 60 0.36 -13.13 8.62
CA SER A 60 -0.64 -13.86 9.42
C SER A 60 -1.97 -14.00 8.67
N LYS A 61 -2.71 -15.06 8.99
CA LYS A 61 -4.03 -15.33 8.36
C LYS A 61 -5.01 -14.16 8.59
N GLU A 62 -5.02 -13.59 9.78
CA GLU A 62 -5.86 -12.45 10.10
C GLU A 62 -5.51 -11.22 9.25
N ARG A 63 -4.22 -10.99 9.05
CA ARG A 63 -3.74 -9.90 8.20
C ARG A 63 -4.08 -10.14 6.74
N GLN A 64 -3.99 -11.38 6.24
CA GLN A 64 -4.39 -11.74 4.87
C GLN A 64 -5.86 -11.41 4.62
N VAL A 65 -6.76 -11.76 5.56
CA VAL A 65 -8.18 -11.42 5.45
C VAL A 65 -8.39 -9.91 5.42
N ARG A 66 -7.71 -9.15 6.29
CA ARG A 66 -7.81 -7.69 6.28
C ARG A 66 -7.33 -7.09 4.95
N VAL A 67 -6.19 -7.55 4.43
CA VAL A 67 -5.67 -7.12 3.13
C VAL A 67 -6.67 -7.41 2.02
N PHE A 68 -7.29 -8.60 2.04
CA PHE A 68 -8.33 -8.97 1.09
C PHE A 68 -9.52 -8.01 1.16
N VAL A 69 -10.06 -7.78 2.35
CA VAL A 69 -11.22 -6.89 2.56
C VAL A 69 -10.90 -5.45 2.10
N TYR A 70 -9.76 -4.90 2.51
CA TYR A 70 -9.41 -3.53 2.15
C TYR A 70 -9.22 -3.32 0.65
N ASN A 71 -8.56 -4.26 -0.05
CA ASN A 71 -8.40 -4.14 -1.50
C ASN A 71 -9.73 -4.36 -2.25
N SER A 72 -10.59 -5.25 -1.75
CA SER A 72 -11.93 -5.43 -2.31
C SER A 72 -12.81 -4.18 -2.12
N LEU A 73 -12.77 -3.57 -0.95
CA LEU A 73 -13.47 -2.30 -0.69
C LEU A 73 -12.91 -1.18 -1.58
N GLU A 74 -11.60 -1.11 -1.77
CA GLU A 74 -10.99 -0.15 -2.69
C GLU A 74 -11.50 -0.34 -4.13
N GLY A 75 -11.53 -1.58 -4.61
CA GLY A 75 -12.09 -1.90 -5.92
C GLY A 75 -13.56 -1.51 -6.04
N LEU A 76 -14.37 -1.75 -5.00
CA LEU A 76 -15.78 -1.35 -4.95
C LEU A 76 -15.94 0.19 -4.97
N VAL A 77 -15.10 0.92 -4.25
CA VAL A 77 -15.11 2.40 -4.28
C VAL A 77 -14.81 2.91 -5.69
N PHE A 78 -13.77 2.40 -6.36
CA PHE A 78 -13.48 2.80 -7.73
C PHE A 78 -14.62 2.44 -8.69
N LEU A 79 -15.22 1.27 -8.53
CA LEU A 79 -16.36 0.86 -9.34
C LEU A 79 -17.57 1.79 -9.12
N SER A 80 -17.85 2.15 -7.87
CA SER A 80 -18.94 3.10 -7.52
C SER A 80 -18.68 4.48 -8.13
N LEU A 81 -17.43 4.95 -8.10
CA LEU A 81 -17.04 6.22 -8.76
C LEU A 81 -17.19 6.14 -10.28
N ALA A 82 -16.87 5.01 -10.89
CA ALA A 82 -17.09 4.81 -12.32
C ALA A 82 -18.58 4.88 -12.65
N PHE A 83 -19.45 4.21 -11.89
CA PHE A 83 -20.90 4.30 -12.05
C PHE A 83 -21.42 5.72 -11.84
N ALA A 84 -20.93 6.42 -10.82
CA ALA A 84 -21.31 7.81 -10.58
C ALA A 84 -20.98 8.69 -11.80
N HIS A 85 -19.78 8.56 -12.39
CA HIS A 85 -19.39 9.30 -13.58
C HIS A 85 -20.23 8.92 -14.80
N TRP A 86 -20.58 7.65 -14.94
CA TRP A 86 -21.46 7.20 -16.03
C TRP A 86 -22.80 7.94 -16.03
N PHE A 87 -23.44 8.10 -14.86
CA PHE A 87 -24.75 8.74 -14.76
C PHE A 87 -24.68 10.26 -14.64
N LEU A 88 -23.68 10.78 -13.92
CA LEU A 88 -23.65 12.20 -13.55
C LEU A 88 -22.86 13.07 -14.55
N THR A 89 -21.83 12.50 -15.19
CA THR A 89 -20.92 13.23 -16.07
C THR A 89 -20.56 12.42 -17.32
N PRO A 90 -21.52 12.15 -18.22
CA PRO A 90 -21.26 11.29 -19.40
C PRO A 90 -20.16 11.85 -20.32
N SER A 91 -19.81 13.13 -20.23
CA SER A 91 -18.68 13.71 -20.96
C SER A 91 -17.30 13.34 -20.40
N ALA A 92 -17.24 12.78 -19.19
CA ALA A 92 -15.98 12.39 -18.52
C ALA A 92 -15.59 10.93 -18.79
N VAL A 93 -15.74 10.46 -20.04
CA VAL A 93 -15.51 9.04 -20.42
C VAL A 93 -14.12 8.57 -20.03
N PHE A 94 -13.09 9.40 -20.19
CA PHE A 94 -11.72 9.03 -19.84
C PHE A 94 -11.54 8.80 -18.34
N VAL A 95 -12.11 9.66 -17.48
CA VAL A 95 -12.09 9.48 -16.02
C VAL A 95 -12.82 8.20 -15.61
N LEU A 96 -13.96 7.92 -16.22
CA LEU A 96 -14.70 6.67 -16.01
C LEU A 96 -13.84 5.45 -16.34
N LEU A 97 -13.18 5.43 -17.50
CA LEU A 97 -12.31 4.32 -17.91
C LEU A 97 -11.15 4.13 -16.92
N VAL A 98 -10.55 5.23 -16.43
CA VAL A 98 -9.49 5.16 -15.41
C VAL A 98 -10.00 4.50 -14.13
N TYR A 99 -11.17 4.87 -13.63
CA TYR A 99 -11.75 4.22 -12.45
C TYR A 99 -12.03 2.73 -12.67
N LEU A 100 -12.52 2.35 -13.85
CA LEU A 100 -12.72 0.93 -14.19
C LEU A 100 -11.39 0.15 -14.20
N ILE A 101 -10.33 0.73 -14.77
CA ILE A 101 -8.99 0.12 -14.79
C ILE A 101 -8.48 -0.05 -13.34
N LEU A 102 -8.61 0.97 -12.48
CA LEU A 102 -8.17 0.89 -11.09
C LEU A 102 -8.99 -0.10 -10.26
N ALA A 103 -10.30 -0.18 -10.49
CA ALA A 103 -11.15 -1.18 -9.87
C ALA A 103 -10.71 -2.60 -10.25
N PHE A 104 -10.50 -2.83 -11.55
CA PHE A 104 -10.08 -4.11 -12.07
C PHE A 104 -8.69 -4.51 -11.54
N ASP A 105 -7.72 -3.59 -11.51
CA ASP A 105 -6.39 -3.83 -10.92
C ASP A 105 -6.51 -4.23 -9.44
N SER A 106 -7.34 -3.57 -8.65
CA SER A 106 -7.52 -3.87 -7.23
C SER A 106 -8.08 -5.28 -7.01
N PHE A 107 -9.09 -5.70 -7.79
CA PHE A 107 -9.63 -7.05 -7.72
C PHE A 107 -8.64 -8.10 -8.22
N LEU A 108 -8.00 -7.89 -9.37
CA LEU A 108 -7.00 -8.80 -9.90
C LEU A 108 -5.82 -8.99 -8.95
N PHE A 109 -5.32 -7.90 -8.38
CA PHE A 109 -4.20 -7.96 -7.44
C PHE A 109 -4.49 -8.90 -6.28
N VAL A 110 -5.68 -8.79 -5.69
CA VAL A 110 -6.08 -9.65 -4.57
C VAL A 110 -6.30 -11.09 -4.99
N LEU A 111 -7.00 -11.32 -6.10
CA LEU A 111 -7.31 -12.67 -6.58
C LEU A 111 -6.03 -13.45 -6.90
N ILE A 112 -5.09 -12.82 -7.60
CA ILE A 112 -3.84 -13.48 -8.02
C ILE A 112 -2.86 -13.64 -6.85
N ASN A 113 -2.83 -12.69 -5.91
CA ASN A 113 -1.83 -12.65 -4.85
C ASN A 113 -2.36 -13.06 -3.47
N LYS A 114 -3.52 -13.70 -3.38
CA LYS A 114 -4.17 -14.11 -2.13
C LYS A 114 -3.23 -14.80 -1.12
N HIS A 115 -2.29 -15.62 -1.60
CA HIS A 115 -1.34 -16.36 -0.76
C HIS A 115 0.11 -15.89 -0.91
N ALA A 116 0.32 -14.75 -1.56
CA ALA A 116 1.65 -14.26 -1.91
C ALA A 116 2.15 -13.14 -1.00
N PHE A 117 1.32 -12.67 -0.08
CA PHE A 117 1.69 -11.64 0.87
C PHE A 117 2.66 -12.18 1.90
N ARG A 118 3.82 -11.55 2.03
CA ARG A 118 4.92 -12.03 2.86
C ARG A 118 5.71 -10.88 3.49
N VAL A 119 6.42 -11.23 4.57
CA VAL A 119 7.49 -10.38 5.12
C VAL A 119 8.81 -11.07 4.84
N GLY A 120 9.74 -10.34 4.27
CA GLY A 120 11.10 -10.82 3.98
C GLY A 120 12.15 -9.94 4.64
N LEU A 121 13.12 -10.57 5.33
CA LEU A 121 14.28 -9.92 5.89
C LEU A 121 15.50 -10.30 5.07
N SER A 122 16.16 -9.33 4.47
CA SER A 122 17.44 -9.48 3.80
C SER A 122 18.57 -8.90 4.67
N SER A 123 19.82 -9.07 4.25
CA SER A 123 20.97 -8.47 4.93
C SER A 123 20.98 -6.94 4.93
N LYS A 124 20.14 -6.29 4.12
CA LYS A 124 20.13 -4.82 3.94
C LYS A 124 18.82 -4.16 4.30
N ALA A 125 17.72 -4.91 4.24
CA ALA A 125 16.37 -4.33 4.39
C ALA A 125 15.33 -5.38 4.79
N ILE A 126 14.26 -4.91 5.44
CA ILE A 126 13.01 -5.63 5.62
C ILE A 126 12.05 -5.18 4.53
N LEU A 127 11.42 -6.12 3.86
CA LEU A 127 10.38 -5.88 2.86
C LEU A 127 9.07 -6.50 3.36
N VAL A 128 8.10 -5.65 3.64
CA VAL A 128 6.75 -6.07 3.99
C VAL A 128 5.86 -5.85 2.77
N ALA A 129 5.38 -6.94 2.19
CA ALA A 129 4.43 -6.89 1.09
C ALA A 129 3.07 -7.39 1.58
N ASP A 130 2.24 -6.43 1.96
CA ASP A 130 0.84 -6.64 2.31
C ASP A 130 -0.06 -5.77 1.42
N ARG A 131 -0.87 -4.89 1.98
CA ARG A 131 -1.67 -3.91 1.24
C ARG A 131 -0.79 -2.88 0.53
N GLU A 132 0.25 -2.42 1.21
CA GLU A 132 1.25 -1.49 0.70
C GLU A 132 2.63 -2.10 0.89
N VAL A 133 3.55 -1.78 -0.01
CA VAL A 133 4.92 -2.26 0.10
C VAL A 133 5.70 -1.32 0.98
N ILE A 134 6.13 -1.82 2.13
CA ILE A 134 6.98 -1.10 3.07
C ILE A 134 8.40 -1.67 2.95
N LEU A 135 9.35 -0.80 2.67
CA LEU A 135 10.77 -1.12 2.62
C LEU A 135 11.48 -0.38 3.75
N ILE A 136 12.10 -1.13 4.66
CA ILE A 136 12.78 -0.64 5.84
C ILE A 136 14.25 -1.04 5.71
N TYR A 137 15.12 -0.06 5.45
CA TYR A 137 16.56 -0.32 5.35
C TYR A 137 17.17 -0.51 6.74
N LEU A 138 18.09 -1.47 6.89
CA LEU A 138 18.79 -1.71 8.16
C LEU A 138 19.95 -0.73 8.37
N ASN A 139 20.45 -0.12 7.30
CA ASN A 139 21.51 0.88 7.39
C ASN A 139 20.97 2.22 7.93
N GLY A 140 21.69 2.82 8.88
CA GLY A 140 21.31 4.08 9.52
C GLY A 140 20.26 3.93 10.62
N LEU A 141 19.90 2.70 10.99
CA LEU A 141 18.98 2.41 12.08
C LEU A 141 19.66 2.73 13.43
N ARG A 142 18.90 3.35 14.34
CA ARG A 142 19.34 3.68 15.70
C ARG A 142 18.63 2.85 16.76
N LYS A 143 17.35 2.60 16.54
CA LYS A 143 16.51 1.96 17.54
C LYS A 143 15.45 1.12 16.87
N VAL A 144 15.19 -0.05 17.42
CA VAL A 144 14.01 -0.87 17.15
C VAL A 144 13.18 -0.93 18.42
N SER A 145 11.93 -0.53 18.36
CA SER A 145 11.03 -0.60 19.51
C SER A 145 9.69 -1.25 19.13
N ILE A 146 9.11 -1.95 20.08
CA ILE A 146 7.80 -2.57 19.92
C ILE A 146 6.86 -1.88 20.90
N SER A 147 5.83 -1.25 20.40
CA SER A 147 4.79 -0.59 21.19
C SER A 147 3.44 -0.77 20.53
N GLN A 148 2.39 -1.04 21.33
CA GLN A 148 0.99 -1.15 20.87
C GLN A 148 0.81 -2.01 19.60
N GLN A 149 1.45 -3.19 19.56
CA GLN A 149 1.40 -4.12 18.43
C GLN A 149 1.97 -3.58 17.11
N THR A 150 2.88 -2.61 17.19
CA THR A 150 3.58 -2.04 16.05
C THR A 150 5.08 -2.08 16.30
N ILE A 151 5.85 -2.44 15.29
CA ILE A 151 7.32 -2.40 15.30
C ILE A 151 7.73 -1.07 14.69
N TYR A 152 8.48 -0.29 15.46
CA TYR A 152 9.03 1.01 15.04
C TYR A 152 10.53 0.90 14.80
N PHE A 153 10.97 1.57 13.76
CA PHE A 153 12.37 1.65 13.32
C PHE A 153 12.76 3.11 13.25
N ASP A 154 13.53 3.56 14.22
CA ASP A 154 13.99 4.94 14.33
C ASP A 154 15.36 5.09 13.70
N TYR A 155 15.50 6.07 12.82
CA TYR A 155 16.71 6.37 12.06
C TYR A 155 17.40 7.64 12.56
N ILE A 156 18.61 7.85 12.03
CA ILE A 156 19.30 9.13 12.12
C ILE A 156 18.48 10.20 11.38
N GLY A 157 18.25 11.39 12.02
CA GLY A 157 17.48 12.47 11.41
C GLY A 157 15.98 12.39 11.60
N GLU A 158 15.52 11.77 12.71
CA GLU A 158 14.10 11.75 13.13
C GLU A 158 13.13 11.00 12.20
N LEU A 159 13.65 10.31 11.20
CA LEU A 159 12.81 9.44 10.37
C LEU A 159 12.40 8.20 11.18
N GLN A 160 11.12 7.95 11.26
CA GLN A 160 10.56 6.73 11.84
C GLN A 160 9.75 5.97 10.80
N LEU A 161 10.08 4.70 10.60
CA LEU A 161 9.28 3.76 9.81
C LEU A 161 8.67 2.73 10.74
N SER A 162 7.55 2.15 10.35
CA SER A 162 6.89 1.14 11.16
C SER A 162 6.06 0.19 10.32
N PHE A 163 5.80 -1.00 10.86
CA PHE A 163 4.78 -1.89 10.36
C PHE A 163 4.12 -2.65 11.52
N PRO A 164 2.85 -3.08 11.35
CA PRO A 164 2.13 -3.78 12.41
C PRO A 164 2.74 -5.16 12.71
N LEU A 165 2.85 -5.49 13.99
CA LEU A 165 3.36 -6.78 14.46
C LEU A 165 2.49 -7.96 14.00
N ASP A 166 1.21 -7.72 13.70
CA ASP A 166 0.27 -8.71 13.17
C ASP A 166 0.58 -9.13 11.72
N CYS A 167 1.52 -8.44 11.04
CA CYS A 167 2.08 -8.94 9.80
C CYS A 167 2.89 -10.23 10.00
N ILE A 168 3.34 -10.51 11.22
CA ILE A 168 4.14 -11.70 11.56
C ILE A 168 3.29 -12.61 12.45
N GLU A 169 3.16 -13.88 12.06
CA GLU A 169 2.45 -14.88 12.84
C GLU A 169 3.14 -15.11 14.19
N ASN A 170 2.37 -15.37 15.26
CA ASN A 170 2.88 -15.39 16.63
C ASN A 170 4.05 -16.37 16.83
N ASP A 171 3.98 -17.56 16.21
CA ASP A 171 5.02 -18.58 16.24
C ASP A 171 6.30 -18.17 15.49
N GLN A 172 6.19 -17.27 14.50
CA GLN A 172 7.28 -16.77 13.67
C GLN A 172 7.98 -15.54 14.26
N ARG A 173 7.42 -14.90 15.29
CA ARG A 173 7.98 -13.67 15.87
C ARG A 173 9.37 -13.87 16.46
N ALA A 174 9.55 -14.95 17.23
CA ALA A 174 10.86 -15.25 17.84
C ALA A 174 11.96 -15.47 16.79
N THR A 175 11.63 -16.19 15.72
CA THR A 175 12.57 -16.45 14.62
C THR A 175 12.87 -15.19 13.82
N PHE A 176 11.87 -14.34 13.61
CA PHE A 176 12.05 -13.03 12.96
C PHE A 176 12.98 -12.12 13.75
N PHE A 177 12.71 -11.93 15.05
CA PHE A 177 13.55 -11.06 15.89
C PHE A 177 14.96 -11.60 16.04
N GLY A 178 15.16 -12.91 16.21
CA GLY A 178 16.47 -13.53 16.20
C GLY A 178 17.23 -13.32 14.88
N ALA A 179 16.54 -13.46 13.75
CA ALA A 179 17.14 -13.18 12.45
C ALA A 179 17.46 -11.68 12.28
N LEU A 180 16.60 -10.79 12.75
CA LEU A 180 16.79 -9.34 12.70
C LEU A 180 18.01 -8.91 13.55
N GLU A 181 18.10 -9.40 14.78
CA GLU A 181 19.23 -9.12 15.66
C GLU A 181 20.57 -9.58 15.08
N ASN A 182 20.58 -10.68 14.34
CA ASN A 182 21.79 -11.17 13.68
C ASN A 182 22.22 -10.33 12.45
N GLN A 183 21.30 -9.53 11.88
CA GLN A 183 21.61 -8.66 10.74
C GLN A 183 21.93 -7.21 11.15
N ILE A 184 21.71 -6.87 12.41
CA ILE A 184 21.91 -5.52 12.95
C ILE A 184 23.09 -5.54 13.90
N ASP A 185 23.91 -4.50 13.84
CA ASP A 185 25.01 -4.28 14.78
C ASP A 185 24.43 -3.89 16.15
N ARG A 186 24.51 -4.80 17.12
CA ARG A 186 23.97 -4.62 18.48
C ARG A 186 24.64 -3.47 19.25
N ASP A 187 25.85 -3.11 18.91
CA ASP A 187 26.56 -2.01 19.57
C ASP A 187 26.05 -0.63 19.11
N ARG A 188 25.35 -0.60 17.97
CA ARG A 188 24.85 0.65 17.36
C ARG A 188 23.33 0.81 17.41
N VAL A 189 22.59 -0.25 17.58
CA VAL A 189 21.13 -0.24 17.51
C VAL A 189 20.52 -0.71 18.84
N LEU A 190 19.74 0.16 19.45
CA LEU A 190 19.05 -0.14 20.71
C LEU A 190 17.76 -0.94 20.42
N PHE A 191 17.64 -2.13 21.02
CA PHE A 191 16.40 -2.90 21.03
C PHE A 191 15.62 -2.60 22.32
N GLN A 192 14.39 -2.08 22.18
CA GLN A 192 13.53 -1.76 23.31
C GLN A 192 12.17 -2.48 23.17
N HIS A 193 11.93 -3.40 24.11
CA HIS A 193 10.58 -3.96 24.31
C HIS A 193 9.84 -3.09 25.31
N THR A 194 8.94 -2.24 24.84
CA THR A 194 8.01 -1.54 25.75
C THR A 194 6.83 -2.48 26.03
N LYS A 195 6.64 -2.82 27.28
CA LYS A 195 5.52 -3.67 27.75
C LYS A 195 4.19 -2.97 27.57
#